data_508100841c20c6fbabf4e93e38a6b4ae
#
_entry.id   508100841c20c6fbabf4e93e38a6b4ae
#
_cell.length_a   1.000
_cell.length_b   1.000
_cell.length_c   1.000
_cell.angle_alpha   90.00
_cell.angle_beta   90.00
_cell.angle_gamma   90.00
#
_symmetry.space_group_name_H-M   'P 1'
#
loop_
_entity.id
_entity.type
_entity.pdbx_description
1 polymer ?
#
loop_
_entity_poly.entity_id
_entity_poly.type
_entity_poly.pdbx_seq_one_letter_code
_entity_poly.pdbx_strand_id
1 'polypeptide(L)'
;YTLEHNISVLEDTIQRMVDNPLGFIVSESPISDWAPICALSVEGKTIRCTQYDFRTVEETGLMKFVFLEEKTLTQLKMICERIKAKGVADFDINKIPIDDPKTFELFQQGNTEDIFNFDIQGMQHYLRKLHPTTFKDLVILNVMYRPGVKKHLLSFINRKNGKWKTTYAIPVMEKYLQETYGIVVYQEQVMMLSRLLADFTRGESDTLCKALGKKKANVLSVLKQKFIEGGLRNGHNRATLEKIWKEWEEKGKYAINKAHVVCLTWLA
;
A
#
# COMPACT_ATOMS: atom_id res chain seq x y z
N TYR A 1 12.40 13.04 -43.68
CA TYR A 1 12.27 13.07 -42.20
C TYR A 1 12.26 11.65 -41.70
N THR A 2 13.16 11.33 -40.76
CA THR A 2 13.27 9.99 -40.16
C THR A 2 12.18 9.78 -39.12
N LEU A 3 11.85 8.51 -38.83
CA LEU A 3 10.90 8.13 -37.79
C LEU A 3 11.25 8.80 -36.44
N GLU A 4 12.54 8.86 -36.09
CA GLU A 4 13.07 9.50 -34.90
C GLU A 4 12.72 10.99 -34.81
N HIS A 5 12.80 11.74 -35.92
CA HIS A 5 12.40 13.13 -35.95
C HIS A 5 10.91 13.30 -35.68
N ASN A 6 10.07 12.46 -36.30
CA ASN A 6 8.62 12.52 -36.09
C ASN A 6 8.23 12.16 -34.64
N ILE A 7 8.91 11.18 -34.04
CA ILE A 7 8.74 10.85 -32.63
C ILE A 7 9.12 12.03 -31.74
N SER A 8 10.27 12.64 -31.97
CA SER A 8 10.73 13.81 -31.20
C SER A 8 9.80 15.02 -31.27
N VAL A 9 9.14 15.23 -32.40
CA VAL A 9 8.16 16.33 -32.59
C VAL A 9 6.84 16.04 -31.87
N LEU A 10 6.45 14.75 -31.76
CA LEU A 10 5.20 14.33 -31.09
C LEU A 10 5.37 14.08 -29.61
N GLU A 11 6.60 13.88 -29.15
CA GLU A 11 6.91 13.68 -27.74
C GLU A 11 6.50 14.93 -26.94
N ASP A 12 5.91 14.73 -25.77
CA ASP A 12 5.39 15.80 -24.90
C ASP A 12 4.22 16.64 -25.47
N THR A 13 3.64 16.26 -26.61
CA THR A 13 2.42 16.91 -27.10
C THR A 13 1.16 16.34 -26.45
N ILE A 14 0.17 17.22 -26.21
CA ILE A 14 -1.13 16.81 -25.68
C ILE A 14 -1.93 16.11 -26.78
N GLN A 15 -2.15 14.82 -26.63
CA GLN A 15 -2.94 14.03 -27.58
C GLN A 15 -4.46 14.23 -27.39
N ARG A 16 -4.92 14.23 -26.13
CA ARG A 16 -6.33 14.43 -25.77
C ARG A 16 -6.48 14.79 -24.31
N MET A 17 -7.59 15.44 -23.98
CA MET A 17 -8.05 15.55 -22.59
C MET A 17 -8.83 14.29 -22.22
N VAL A 18 -8.52 13.72 -21.07
CA VAL A 18 -9.20 12.56 -20.50
C VAL A 18 -9.67 12.94 -19.11
N ASP A 19 -10.93 12.66 -18.81
CA ASP A 19 -11.45 12.79 -17.47
C ASP A 19 -10.85 11.72 -16.53
N ASN A 20 -10.76 12.06 -15.27
CA ASN A 20 -10.50 11.08 -14.20
C ASN A 20 -11.77 10.97 -13.33
N PRO A 21 -12.68 10.06 -13.68
CA PRO A 21 -13.98 9.96 -13.00
C PRO A 21 -13.87 9.57 -11.52
N LEU A 22 -12.71 9.10 -11.08
CA LEU A 22 -12.45 8.67 -9.70
C LEU A 22 -11.87 9.81 -8.82
N GLY A 23 -11.48 10.94 -9.43
CA GLY A 23 -10.82 12.05 -8.73
C GLY A 23 -11.78 13.21 -8.47
N PHE A 24 -11.83 13.65 -7.21
CA PHE A 24 -12.58 14.83 -6.79
C PHE A 24 -11.65 15.86 -6.15
N ILE A 25 -11.88 17.12 -6.46
CA ILE A 25 -11.14 18.24 -5.88
C ILE A 25 -12.08 19.02 -4.97
N VAL A 26 -11.59 19.34 -3.77
CA VAL A 26 -12.33 20.12 -2.78
C VAL A 26 -11.54 21.38 -2.41
N SER A 27 -12.24 22.49 -2.30
CA SER A 27 -11.70 23.79 -1.93
C SER A 27 -12.71 24.56 -1.09
N GLU A 28 -12.22 25.46 -0.25
CA GLU A 28 -13.05 26.40 0.53
C GLU A 28 -13.63 27.53 -0.31
N SER A 29 -12.97 27.89 -1.41
CA SER A 29 -13.41 28.88 -2.40
C SER A 29 -13.71 28.21 -3.75
N PRO A 30 -14.32 28.90 -4.71
CA PRO A 30 -14.55 28.35 -6.04
C PRO A 30 -13.27 27.79 -6.66
N ILE A 31 -13.33 26.57 -7.22
CA ILE A 31 -12.16 25.92 -7.85
C ILE A 31 -11.58 26.79 -8.99
N SER A 32 -12.41 27.60 -9.65
CA SER A 32 -11.98 28.57 -10.68
C SER A 32 -10.96 29.58 -10.20
N ASP A 33 -10.87 29.85 -8.90
CA ASP A 33 -9.90 30.77 -8.32
C ASP A 33 -8.48 30.15 -8.26
N TRP A 34 -8.41 28.83 -8.38
CA TRP A 34 -7.19 28.03 -8.23
C TRP A 34 -6.74 27.37 -9.53
N ALA A 35 -7.68 27.00 -10.39
CA ALA A 35 -7.41 26.24 -11.60
C ALA A 35 -8.40 26.57 -12.72
N PRO A 36 -7.95 26.57 -13.99
CA PRO A 36 -8.86 26.66 -15.13
C PRO A 36 -9.84 25.48 -15.12
N ILE A 37 -11.09 25.77 -15.45
CA ILE A 37 -12.17 24.77 -15.48
C ILE A 37 -12.62 24.54 -16.92
N CYS A 38 -12.96 23.31 -17.25
CA CYS A 38 -13.66 22.93 -18.46
C CYS A 38 -14.92 22.11 -18.14
N ALA A 39 -15.84 22.08 -19.08
CA ALA A 39 -17.01 21.23 -19.05
C ALA A 39 -16.75 20.00 -19.96
N LEU A 40 -16.88 18.81 -19.41
CA LEU A 40 -16.77 17.55 -20.14
C LEU A 40 -18.12 16.84 -20.15
N SER A 41 -18.46 16.22 -21.27
CA SER A 41 -19.66 15.39 -21.38
C SER A 41 -19.26 13.92 -21.11
N VAL A 42 -19.76 13.37 -20.03
CA VAL A 42 -19.50 11.98 -19.65
C VAL A 42 -20.86 11.28 -19.51
N GLU A 43 -21.10 10.24 -20.29
CA GLU A 43 -22.36 9.48 -20.30
C GLU A 43 -23.63 10.36 -20.42
N GLY A 44 -23.54 11.42 -21.22
CA GLY A 44 -24.64 12.36 -21.43
C GLY A 44 -24.86 13.38 -20.30
N LYS A 45 -23.99 13.40 -19.29
CA LYS A 45 -23.99 14.39 -18.21
C LYS A 45 -22.82 15.35 -18.39
N THR A 46 -23.07 16.63 -18.18
CA THR A 46 -22.02 17.64 -18.15
C THR A 46 -21.42 17.69 -16.76
N ILE A 47 -20.13 17.39 -16.66
CA ILE A 47 -19.34 17.54 -15.43
C ILE A 47 -18.33 18.66 -15.56
N ARG A 48 -18.04 19.34 -14.47
CA ARG A 48 -16.98 20.36 -14.38
C ARG A 48 -15.69 19.70 -13.93
N CYS A 49 -14.61 19.89 -14.71
CA CYS A 49 -13.29 19.35 -14.42
C CYS A 49 -12.26 20.49 -14.43
N THR A 50 -11.20 20.33 -13.64
CA THR A 50 -10.01 21.16 -13.79
C THR A 50 -9.28 20.77 -15.06
N GLN A 51 -8.62 21.73 -15.71
CA GLN A 51 -7.74 21.47 -16.85
C GLN A 51 -6.34 21.04 -16.41
N TYR A 52 -6.00 21.18 -15.14
CA TYR A 52 -4.74 20.71 -14.59
C TYR A 52 -4.73 19.20 -14.44
N ASP A 53 -3.59 18.62 -14.72
CA ASP A 53 -3.33 17.23 -14.44
C ASP A 53 -3.24 16.99 -12.91
N PHE A 54 -3.18 15.72 -12.55
CA PHE A 54 -3.19 15.28 -11.16
C PHE A 54 -1.99 15.82 -10.34
N ARG A 55 -0.84 16.03 -10.98
CA ARG A 55 0.37 16.54 -10.34
C ARG A 55 0.27 18.04 -10.13
N THR A 56 -0.15 18.76 -11.14
CA THR A 56 -0.32 20.22 -11.08
C THR A 56 -1.35 20.61 -10.02
N VAL A 57 -2.44 19.82 -9.89
CA VAL A 57 -3.41 20.01 -8.81
C VAL A 57 -2.76 19.86 -7.42
N GLU A 58 -1.86 18.89 -7.22
CA GLU A 58 -1.12 18.80 -5.95
C GLU A 58 -0.23 20.02 -5.67
N GLU A 59 0.38 20.57 -6.71
CA GLU A 59 1.28 21.73 -6.61
C GLU A 59 0.53 23.02 -6.27
N THR A 60 -0.75 23.14 -6.64
CA THR A 60 -1.61 24.27 -6.25
C THR A 60 -2.05 24.26 -4.80
N GLY A 61 -1.86 23.15 -4.09
CA GLY A 61 -2.31 22.97 -2.71
C GLY A 61 -3.79 22.59 -2.58
N LEU A 62 -4.50 22.37 -3.68
CA LEU A 62 -5.88 21.89 -3.66
C LEU A 62 -5.97 20.49 -3.09
N MET A 63 -6.98 20.26 -2.28
CA MET A 63 -7.25 18.93 -1.68
C MET A 63 -7.95 18.05 -2.72
N LYS A 64 -7.37 16.88 -2.96
CA LYS A 64 -7.93 15.89 -3.86
C LYS A 64 -8.29 14.60 -3.13
N PHE A 65 -9.38 14.00 -3.54
CA PHE A 65 -9.84 12.69 -3.10
C PHE A 65 -9.96 11.77 -4.30
N VAL A 66 -9.58 10.51 -4.11
CA VAL A 66 -9.75 9.46 -5.12
C VAL A 66 -10.62 8.37 -4.54
N PHE A 67 -11.73 8.08 -5.23
CA PHE A 67 -12.62 6.98 -4.89
C PHE A 67 -12.41 5.86 -5.90
N LEU A 68 -11.88 4.74 -5.45
CA LEU A 68 -11.70 3.57 -6.29
C LEU A 68 -12.96 2.72 -6.28
N GLU A 69 -13.44 2.35 -7.45
CA GLU A 69 -14.52 1.37 -7.57
C GLU A 69 -13.98 -0.02 -7.19
N GLU A 70 -14.76 -0.74 -6.38
CA GLU A 70 -14.45 -2.10 -5.98
C GLU A 70 -15.68 -2.98 -6.13
N LYS A 71 -15.67 -3.84 -7.13
CA LYS A 71 -16.81 -4.71 -7.48
C LYS A 71 -17.18 -5.67 -6.35
N THR A 72 -16.21 -6.09 -5.55
CA THR A 72 -16.42 -6.97 -4.39
C THR A 72 -17.38 -6.36 -3.39
N LEU A 73 -17.37 -5.03 -3.20
CA LEU A 73 -18.32 -4.35 -2.31
C LEU A 73 -19.78 -4.49 -2.81
N THR A 74 -19.99 -4.43 -4.12
CA THR A 74 -21.32 -4.66 -4.71
C THR A 74 -21.77 -6.11 -4.50
N GLN A 75 -20.86 -7.07 -4.68
CA GLN A 75 -21.16 -8.49 -4.43
C GLN A 75 -21.50 -8.73 -2.97
N LEU A 76 -20.73 -8.18 -2.02
CA LEU A 76 -21.02 -8.29 -0.59
C LEU A 76 -22.37 -7.70 -0.22
N LYS A 77 -22.72 -6.53 -0.77
CA LYS A 77 -24.04 -5.93 -0.59
C LYS A 77 -25.15 -6.88 -1.04
N MET A 78 -25.04 -7.46 -2.25
CA MET A 78 -26.01 -8.40 -2.77
C MET A 78 -26.14 -9.67 -1.91
N ILE A 79 -25.01 -10.18 -1.38
CA ILE A 79 -25.00 -11.33 -0.46
C ILE A 79 -25.74 -10.99 0.82
N CYS A 80 -25.47 -9.82 1.43
CA CYS A 80 -26.16 -9.38 2.63
C CYS A 80 -27.68 -9.26 2.41
N GLU A 81 -28.11 -8.70 1.28
CA GLU A 81 -29.51 -8.57 0.92
C GLU A 81 -30.19 -9.96 0.77
N ARG A 82 -29.51 -10.92 0.14
CA ARG A 82 -29.99 -12.29 0.00
C ARG A 82 -30.11 -13.03 1.33
N ILE A 83 -29.15 -12.84 2.24
CA ILE A 83 -29.19 -13.44 3.58
C ILE A 83 -30.41 -12.91 4.35
N LYS A 84 -30.61 -11.59 4.34
CA LYS A 84 -31.79 -10.97 4.97
C LYS A 84 -33.13 -11.46 4.38
N ALA A 85 -33.18 -11.59 3.06
CA ALA A 85 -34.38 -12.11 2.37
C ALA A 85 -34.68 -13.59 2.72
N LYS A 86 -33.66 -14.37 3.13
CA LYS A 86 -33.82 -15.75 3.60
C LYS A 86 -34.25 -15.88 5.08
N GLY A 87 -34.56 -14.76 5.74
CA GLY A 87 -35.13 -14.76 7.10
C GLY A 87 -34.13 -14.38 8.21
N VAL A 88 -32.89 -14.04 7.87
CA VAL A 88 -31.89 -13.51 8.85
C VAL A 88 -31.96 -11.98 8.80
N ALA A 89 -33.04 -11.38 9.28
CA ALA A 89 -33.30 -9.94 9.16
C ALA A 89 -32.24 -9.09 9.81
N ASP A 90 -31.69 -9.53 10.95
CA ASP A 90 -30.70 -8.80 11.75
C ASP A 90 -29.24 -9.09 11.33
N PHE A 91 -29.02 -9.71 10.17
CA PHE A 91 -27.67 -9.97 9.67
C PHE A 91 -26.91 -8.67 9.47
N ASP A 92 -25.77 -8.56 10.14
CA ASP A 92 -24.83 -7.42 10.04
C ASP A 92 -23.44 -7.95 9.72
N ILE A 93 -22.94 -7.63 8.54
CA ILE A 93 -21.60 -8.04 8.08
C ILE A 93 -20.49 -7.54 9.01
N ASN A 94 -20.68 -6.41 9.70
CA ASN A 94 -19.69 -5.86 10.63
C ASN A 94 -19.56 -6.65 11.94
N LYS A 95 -20.48 -7.57 12.20
CA LYS A 95 -20.49 -8.44 13.37
C LYS A 95 -19.89 -9.82 13.11
N ILE A 96 -19.44 -10.08 11.89
CA ILE A 96 -18.75 -11.34 11.56
C ILE A 96 -17.43 -11.37 12.33
N PRO A 97 -17.15 -12.45 13.12
CA PRO A 97 -15.90 -12.59 13.83
C PRO A 97 -14.73 -12.78 12.85
N ILE A 98 -13.60 -12.14 13.13
CA ILE A 98 -12.38 -12.22 12.29
C ILE A 98 -11.48 -13.43 12.66
N ASP A 99 -11.91 -14.24 13.59
CA ASP A 99 -11.18 -15.38 14.16
C ASP A 99 -11.93 -16.71 14.04
N ASP A 100 -12.91 -16.79 13.11
CA ASP A 100 -13.67 -18.01 12.87
C ASP A 100 -12.76 -19.17 12.39
N PRO A 101 -12.66 -20.28 13.14
CA PRO A 101 -11.76 -21.38 12.79
C PRO A 101 -12.07 -22.05 11.46
N LYS A 102 -13.34 -22.15 11.06
CA LYS A 102 -13.74 -22.76 9.79
C LYS A 102 -13.28 -21.93 8.60
N THR A 103 -13.33 -20.62 8.72
CA THR A 103 -12.81 -19.70 7.72
C THR A 103 -11.29 -19.89 7.57
N PHE A 104 -10.54 -20.04 8.68
CA PHE A 104 -9.11 -20.31 8.59
C PHE A 104 -8.79 -21.68 7.99
N GLU A 105 -9.57 -22.71 8.26
CA GLU A 105 -9.42 -24.03 7.62
C GLU A 105 -9.52 -23.91 6.09
N LEU A 106 -10.48 -23.13 5.57
CA LEU A 106 -10.65 -22.88 4.15
C LEU A 106 -9.39 -22.21 3.55
N PHE A 107 -8.85 -21.20 4.22
CA PHE A 107 -7.60 -20.55 3.79
C PHE A 107 -6.39 -21.50 3.89
N GLN A 108 -6.27 -22.31 4.95
CA GLN A 108 -5.20 -23.29 5.13
C GLN A 108 -5.19 -24.37 4.04
N GLN A 109 -6.36 -24.79 3.59
CA GLN A 109 -6.52 -25.73 2.48
C GLN A 109 -6.26 -25.08 1.12
N GLY A 110 -6.27 -23.75 1.06
CA GLY A 110 -6.18 -22.97 -0.18
C GLY A 110 -7.42 -23.11 -1.06
N ASN A 111 -8.58 -23.41 -0.48
CA ASN A 111 -9.87 -23.47 -1.16
C ASN A 111 -10.49 -22.07 -1.23
N THR A 112 -9.81 -21.18 -1.92
CA THR A 112 -10.10 -19.74 -1.96
C THR A 112 -10.51 -19.28 -3.35
N GLU A 113 -11.21 -20.11 -4.09
CA GLU A 113 -11.83 -19.74 -5.36
C GLU A 113 -12.86 -18.62 -5.12
N ASP A 114 -12.84 -17.60 -5.98
CA ASP A 114 -13.67 -16.39 -5.89
C ASP A 114 -13.47 -15.53 -4.63
N ILE A 115 -12.49 -15.82 -3.78
CA ILE A 115 -12.15 -14.98 -2.65
C ILE A 115 -11.19 -13.88 -3.07
N PHE A 116 -11.63 -12.64 -2.92
CA PHE A 116 -10.89 -11.45 -3.32
C PHE A 116 -9.41 -11.49 -2.89
N ASN A 117 -8.51 -11.27 -3.83
CA ASN A 117 -7.05 -11.33 -3.66
C ASN A 117 -6.46 -12.72 -3.30
N PHE A 118 -7.26 -13.73 -2.98
CA PHE A 118 -6.78 -15.05 -2.56
C PHE A 118 -7.10 -16.18 -3.56
N ASP A 119 -7.78 -15.88 -4.65
CA ASP A 119 -8.22 -16.81 -5.69
C ASP A 119 -7.10 -17.26 -6.67
N ILE A 120 -5.95 -16.62 -6.64
CA ILE A 120 -4.83 -16.91 -7.54
C ILE A 120 -4.10 -18.19 -7.10
N GLN A 121 -3.86 -19.13 -8.01
CA GLN A 121 -3.16 -20.40 -7.72
C GLN A 121 -1.87 -20.24 -6.91
N GLY A 122 -1.06 -19.23 -7.25
CA GLY A 122 0.16 -18.94 -6.52
C GLY A 122 -0.08 -18.50 -5.08
N MET A 123 -1.16 -17.76 -4.81
CA MET A 123 -1.57 -17.37 -3.47
C MET A 123 -2.05 -18.58 -2.68
N GLN A 124 -2.90 -19.42 -3.28
CA GLN A 124 -3.39 -20.68 -2.70
C GLN A 124 -2.23 -21.62 -2.30
N HIS A 125 -1.19 -21.71 -3.13
CA HIS A 125 0.02 -22.45 -2.80
C HIS A 125 0.72 -21.92 -1.54
N TYR A 126 0.81 -20.60 -1.37
CA TYR A 126 1.43 -20.01 -0.18
C TYR A 126 0.52 -20.08 1.05
N LEU A 127 -0.79 -20.04 0.90
CA LEU A 127 -1.75 -20.30 1.98
C LEU A 127 -1.53 -21.69 2.59
N ARG A 128 -1.42 -22.72 1.75
CA ARG A 128 -1.12 -24.08 2.19
C ARG A 128 0.23 -24.22 2.93
N LYS A 129 1.22 -23.41 2.55
CA LYS A 129 2.54 -23.40 3.22
C LYS A 129 2.55 -22.59 4.52
N LEU A 130 1.81 -21.51 4.54
CA LEU A 130 1.75 -20.59 5.68
C LEU A 130 0.94 -21.16 6.83
N HIS A 131 -0.13 -21.91 6.52
CA HIS A 131 -1.12 -22.33 7.51
C HIS A 131 -1.57 -21.15 8.39
N PRO A 132 -2.29 -20.15 7.81
CA PRO A 132 -2.69 -18.96 8.54
C PRO A 132 -3.61 -19.34 9.71
N THR A 133 -3.34 -18.78 10.88
CA THR A 133 -4.12 -19.01 12.10
C THR A 133 -4.73 -17.73 12.66
N THR A 134 -4.34 -16.59 12.09
CA THR A 134 -4.81 -15.27 12.49
C THR A 134 -5.08 -14.39 11.27
N PHE A 135 -5.98 -13.43 11.45
CA PHE A 135 -6.23 -12.42 10.41
C PHE A 135 -4.94 -11.68 9.99
N LYS A 136 -4.01 -11.44 10.92
CA LYS A 136 -2.71 -10.83 10.64
C LYS A 136 -1.88 -11.65 9.64
N ASP A 137 -1.95 -12.97 9.71
CA ASP A 137 -1.23 -13.84 8.76
C ASP A 137 -1.71 -13.62 7.33
N LEU A 138 -3.03 -13.47 7.15
CA LEU A 138 -3.62 -13.19 5.85
C LEU A 138 -3.24 -11.79 5.35
N VAL A 139 -3.27 -10.78 6.21
CA VAL A 139 -2.83 -9.41 5.89
C VAL A 139 -1.38 -9.42 5.41
N ILE A 140 -0.47 -10.07 6.15
CA ILE A 140 0.95 -10.10 5.78
C ILE A 140 1.16 -10.89 4.50
N LEU A 141 0.48 -12.02 4.30
CA LEU A 141 0.56 -12.79 3.06
C LEU A 141 0.11 -11.97 1.86
N ASN A 142 -0.99 -11.22 2.00
CA ASN A 142 -1.52 -10.35 0.95
C ASN A 142 -0.50 -9.26 0.53
N VAL A 143 0.22 -8.67 1.50
CA VAL A 143 1.32 -7.74 1.21
C VAL A 143 2.48 -8.44 0.53
N MET A 144 2.93 -9.56 1.10
CA MET A 144 4.18 -10.21 0.68
C MET A 144 4.06 -10.93 -0.66
N TYR A 145 2.86 -11.24 -1.12
CA TYR A 145 2.65 -11.83 -2.43
C TYR A 145 2.91 -10.85 -3.60
N ARG A 146 3.11 -9.57 -3.31
CA ARG A 146 3.39 -8.54 -4.32
C ARG A 146 4.79 -8.69 -4.95
N PRO A 147 4.98 -8.27 -6.21
CA PRO A 147 6.30 -8.19 -6.82
C PRO A 147 7.28 -7.41 -5.94
N GLY A 148 8.54 -7.87 -5.87
CA GLY A 148 9.59 -7.20 -5.10
C GLY A 148 9.71 -7.62 -3.63
N VAL A 149 8.63 -7.93 -2.94
CA VAL A 149 8.67 -8.49 -1.57
C VAL A 149 8.45 -9.99 -1.53
N LYS A 150 7.89 -10.58 -2.59
CA LYS A 150 7.62 -12.02 -2.71
C LYS A 150 8.83 -12.91 -2.44
N LYS A 151 10.03 -12.45 -2.77
CA LYS A 151 11.29 -13.16 -2.49
C LYS A 151 11.53 -13.44 -1.00
N HIS A 152 10.91 -12.66 -0.10
CA HIS A 152 11.01 -12.81 1.35
C HIS A 152 9.90 -13.68 1.97
N LEU A 153 8.93 -14.10 1.16
CA LEU A 153 7.74 -14.81 1.64
C LEU A 153 8.10 -16.17 2.28
N LEU A 154 9.04 -16.91 1.70
CA LEU A 154 9.51 -18.17 2.30
C LEU A 154 10.22 -17.93 3.64
N SER A 155 10.98 -16.84 3.77
CA SER A 155 11.62 -16.49 5.05
C SER A 155 10.58 -16.16 6.11
N PHE A 156 9.54 -15.43 5.76
CA PHE A 156 8.41 -15.13 6.64
C PHE A 156 7.73 -16.44 7.11
N ILE A 157 7.35 -17.30 6.17
CA ILE A 157 6.68 -18.58 6.47
C ILE A 157 7.52 -19.43 7.41
N ASN A 158 8.82 -19.59 7.12
CA ASN A 158 9.72 -20.41 7.95
C ASN A 158 9.92 -19.83 9.35
N ARG A 159 9.97 -18.49 9.49
CA ARG A 159 10.07 -17.83 10.80
C ARG A 159 8.76 -17.95 11.58
N LYS A 160 7.61 -17.71 10.95
CA LYS A 160 6.30 -17.92 11.58
C LYS A 160 6.12 -19.35 12.08
N ASN A 161 6.49 -20.33 11.26
CA ASN A 161 6.36 -21.76 11.61
C ASN A 161 7.48 -22.27 12.54
N GLY A 162 8.30 -21.38 13.10
CA GLY A 162 9.37 -21.73 14.04
C GLY A 162 10.57 -22.47 13.45
N LYS A 163 10.62 -22.66 12.13
CA LYS A 163 11.72 -23.34 11.44
C LYS A 163 13.00 -22.50 11.41
N TRP A 164 12.86 -21.17 11.34
CA TRP A 164 13.97 -20.24 11.35
C TRP A 164 13.82 -19.24 12.50
N LYS A 165 14.95 -18.92 13.13
CA LYS A 165 14.99 -17.89 14.17
C LYS A 165 14.72 -16.51 13.57
N THR A 166 13.85 -15.72 14.20
CA THR A 166 13.70 -14.31 13.88
C THR A 166 14.90 -13.54 14.40
N THR A 167 15.47 -12.70 13.56
CA THR A 167 16.62 -11.85 13.91
C THR A 167 16.35 -10.42 13.50
N TYR A 168 16.90 -9.48 14.26
CA TYR A 168 16.79 -8.05 14.00
C TYR A 168 18.19 -7.47 13.84
N ALA A 169 18.37 -6.56 12.87
CA ALA A 169 19.69 -5.92 12.62
C ALA A 169 20.16 -5.12 13.84
N ILE A 170 19.24 -4.49 14.54
CA ILE A 170 19.43 -3.82 15.84
C ILE A 170 18.31 -4.33 16.74
N PRO A 171 18.60 -4.78 17.99
CA PRO A 171 17.58 -5.41 18.85
C PRO A 171 16.32 -4.57 19.06
N VAL A 172 16.45 -3.25 19.19
CA VAL A 172 15.33 -2.33 19.41
C VAL A 172 14.31 -2.32 18.25
N MET A 173 14.69 -2.78 17.05
CA MET A 173 13.79 -2.88 15.90
C MET A 173 12.68 -3.93 16.12
N GLU A 174 12.86 -4.86 17.05
CA GLU A 174 11.85 -5.85 17.44
C GLU A 174 10.52 -5.18 17.74
N LYS A 175 10.54 -4.03 18.42
CA LYS A 175 9.35 -3.25 18.77
C LYS A 175 8.37 -3.05 17.61
N TYR A 176 8.86 -2.88 16.38
CA TYR A 176 8.04 -2.60 15.20
C TYR A 176 8.07 -3.70 14.15
N LEU A 177 8.96 -4.69 14.29
CA LEU A 177 9.10 -5.79 13.32
C LEU A 177 8.68 -7.15 13.87
N GLN A 178 8.27 -7.24 15.13
CA GLN A 178 7.87 -8.51 15.73
C GLN A 178 6.70 -9.14 14.97
N GLU A 179 5.67 -8.36 14.63
CA GLU A 179 4.49 -8.86 13.92
C GLU A 179 4.79 -9.40 12.50
N THR A 180 5.89 -8.94 11.90
CA THR A 180 6.33 -9.33 10.54
C THR A 180 7.59 -10.19 10.56
N TYR A 181 7.92 -10.76 11.72
CA TYR A 181 9.07 -11.66 11.94
C TYR A 181 10.38 -11.07 11.40
N GLY A 182 10.63 -9.78 11.68
CA GLY A 182 11.86 -9.07 11.32
C GLY A 182 11.93 -8.58 9.87
N ILE A 183 10.83 -8.63 9.13
CA ILE A 183 10.79 -8.19 7.72
C ILE A 183 10.01 -6.88 7.62
N VAL A 184 10.60 -5.86 6.98
CA VAL A 184 9.89 -4.61 6.67
C VAL A 184 8.95 -4.85 5.49
N VAL A 185 7.65 -4.63 5.71
CA VAL A 185 6.59 -4.79 4.70
C VAL A 185 5.65 -3.59 4.64
N TYR A 186 5.51 -2.81 5.73
CA TYR A 186 4.63 -1.65 5.80
C TYR A 186 5.41 -0.34 5.77
N GLN A 187 4.82 0.69 5.18
CA GLN A 187 5.37 2.05 5.20
C GLN A 187 5.52 2.56 6.64
N GLU A 188 4.56 2.29 7.48
CA GLU A 188 4.56 2.66 8.91
C GLU A 188 5.76 2.09 9.65
N GLN A 189 6.26 0.89 9.27
CA GLN A 189 7.47 0.32 9.87
C GLN A 189 8.70 1.17 9.52
N VAL A 190 8.85 1.59 8.27
CA VAL A 190 9.94 2.50 7.85
C VAL A 190 9.86 3.83 8.62
N MET A 191 8.65 4.41 8.72
CA MET A 191 8.42 5.66 9.46
C MET A 191 8.80 5.53 10.93
N MET A 192 8.34 4.46 11.58
CA MET A 192 8.61 4.26 13.01
C MET A 192 10.08 3.92 13.28
N LEU A 193 10.70 3.13 12.42
CA LEU A 193 12.11 2.76 12.56
C LEU A 193 13.04 3.95 12.30
N SER A 194 12.77 4.81 11.33
CA SER A 194 13.58 6.02 11.09
C SER A 194 13.53 6.97 12.28
N ARG A 195 12.38 7.08 12.94
CA ARG A 195 12.23 7.86 14.17
C ARG A 195 12.94 7.22 15.36
N LEU A 196 12.80 5.90 15.52
CA LEU A 196 13.39 5.16 16.63
C LEU A 196 14.92 5.12 16.57
N LEU A 197 15.48 4.92 15.37
CA LEU A 197 16.93 4.72 15.18
C LEU A 197 17.71 6.03 15.01
N ALA A 198 17.09 7.05 14.42
CA ALA A 198 17.79 8.27 13.99
C ALA A 198 17.06 9.58 14.29
N ASP A 199 16.08 9.57 15.20
CA ASP A 199 15.33 10.74 15.70
C ASP A 199 14.63 11.55 14.59
N PHE A 200 14.19 10.89 13.52
CA PHE A 200 13.40 11.56 12.50
C PHE A 200 12.12 12.13 13.08
N THR A 201 11.76 13.33 12.68
CA THR A 201 10.42 13.89 12.95
C THR A 201 9.34 13.12 12.18
N ARG A 202 8.08 13.37 12.49
CA ARG A 202 6.94 12.79 11.74
C ARG A 202 6.97 13.20 10.26
N GLY A 203 7.24 14.49 9.99
CA GLY A 203 7.31 14.99 8.61
C GLY A 203 8.46 14.39 7.80
N GLU A 204 9.63 14.22 8.42
CA GLU A 204 10.78 13.61 7.75
C GLU A 204 10.56 12.11 7.45
N SER A 205 9.96 11.38 8.38
CA SER A 205 9.64 9.97 8.16
C SER A 205 8.58 9.79 7.07
N ASP A 206 7.60 10.68 6.95
CA ASP A 206 6.65 10.72 5.85
C ASP A 206 7.32 11.06 4.52
N THR A 207 8.18 12.09 4.52
CA THR A 207 9.00 12.47 3.36
C THR A 207 9.87 11.31 2.88
N LEU A 208 10.47 10.56 3.81
CA LEU A 208 11.26 9.35 3.49
C LEU A 208 10.41 8.32 2.75
N CYS A 209 9.23 7.98 3.27
CA CYS A 209 8.35 7.00 2.61
C CYS A 209 7.90 7.46 1.21
N LYS A 210 7.55 8.74 1.05
CA LYS A 210 7.20 9.33 -0.24
C LYS A 210 8.39 9.31 -1.22
N ALA A 211 9.60 9.61 -0.73
CA ALA A 211 10.81 9.61 -1.55
C ALA A 211 11.21 8.18 -1.99
N LEU A 212 11.07 7.19 -1.12
CA LEU A 212 11.30 5.77 -1.46
C LEU A 212 10.31 5.28 -2.52
N GLY A 213 9.02 5.61 -2.36
CA GLY A 213 7.97 5.23 -3.32
C GLY A 213 8.17 5.87 -4.70
N LYS A 214 8.48 7.16 -4.74
CA LYS A 214 8.67 7.95 -5.98
C LYS A 214 10.12 7.94 -6.50
N LYS A 215 11.04 7.24 -5.86
CA LYS A 215 12.48 7.15 -6.19
C LYS A 215 13.16 8.52 -6.34
N LYS A 216 12.87 9.47 -5.45
CA LYS A 216 13.46 10.82 -5.47
C LYS A 216 14.91 10.80 -4.95
N ALA A 217 15.88 10.53 -5.82
CA ALA A 217 17.29 10.32 -5.46
C ALA A 217 17.89 11.49 -4.65
N ASN A 218 17.63 12.74 -5.05
CA ASN A 218 18.13 13.93 -4.36
C ASN A 218 17.62 14.02 -2.91
N VAL A 219 16.34 13.72 -2.69
CA VAL A 219 15.75 13.72 -1.34
C VAL A 219 16.29 12.56 -0.51
N LEU A 220 16.42 11.38 -1.13
CA LEU A 220 16.94 10.19 -0.45
C LEU A 220 18.39 10.36 -0.01
N SER A 221 19.25 11.03 -0.80
CA SER A 221 20.66 11.28 -0.42
C SER A 221 20.77 12.13 0.84
N VAL A 222 19.97 13.20 0.94
CA VAL A 222 19.94 14.08 2.13
C VAL A 222 19.42 13.32 3.35
N LEU A 223 18.32 12.60 3.20
CA LEU A 223 17.73 11.83 4.30
C LEU A 223 18.64 10.68 4.75
N LYS A 224 19.38 10.06 3.82
CA LYS A 224 20.38 9.04 4.15
C LYS A 224 21.46 9.57 5.08
N GLN A 225 22.05 10.72 4.72
CA GLN A 225 23.06 11.34 5.56
C GLN A 225 22.51 11.62 6.96
N LYS A 226 21.32 12.22 7.04
CA LYS A 226 20.65 12.48 8.32
C LYS A 226 20.38 11.20 9.12
N PHE A 227 19.93 10.13 8.46
CA PHE A 227 19.68 8.84 9.10
C PHE A 227 20.95 8.23 9.70
N ILE A 228 22.05 8.25 8.95
CA ILE A 228 23.34 7.73 9.43
C ILE A 228 23.86 8.58 10.61
N GLU A 229 23.82 9.90 10.50
CA GLU A 229 24.29 10.81 11.57
C GLU A 229 23.45 10.67 12.83
N GLY A 230 22.12 10.63 12.70
CA GLY A 230 21.20 10.42 13.82
C GLY A 230 21.42 9.06 14.49
N GLY A 231 21.53 8.01 13.69
CA GLY A 231 21.78 6.67 14.20
C GLY A 231 23.13 6.51 14.90
N LEU A 232 24.18 7.19 14.43
CA LEU A 232 25.49 7.23 15.10
C LEU A 232 25.41 7.95 16.45
N ARG A 233 24.68 9.07 16.54
CA ARG A 233 24.43 9.76 17.82
C ARG A 233 23.71 8.87 18.82
N ASN A 234 22.81 8.00 18.35
CA ASN A 234 22.09 7.02 19.16
C ASN A 234 22.89 5.74 19.45
N GLY A 235 24.22 5.74 19.15
CA GLY A 235 25.12 4.64 19.48
C GLY A 235 25.06 3.44 18.53
N HIS A 236 24.42 3.56 17.38
CA HIS A 236 24.33 2.46 16.41
C HIS A 236 25.56 2.41 15.49
N ASN A 237 25.91 1.20 15.05
CA ASN A 237 27.05 0.98 14.15
C ASN A 237 26.73 1.46 12.72
N ARG A 238 27.66 2.21 12.09
CA ARG A 238 27.53 2.76 10.73
C ARG A 238 27.20 1.68 9.70
N ALA A 239 27.94 0.58 9.68
CA ALA A 239 27.73 -0.48 8.69
C ALA A 239 26.33 -1.12 8.81
N THR A 240 25.83 -1.25 10.03
CA THR A 240 24.45 -1.74 10.29
C THR A 240 23.41 -0.75 9.77
N LEU A 241 23.58 0.55 10.01
CA LEU A 241 22.68 1.60 9.52
C LEU A 241 22.66 1.66 8.00
N GLU A 242 23.82 1.58 7.35
CA GLU A 242 23.97 1.56 5.89
C GLU A 242 23.26 0.33 5.28
N LYS A 243 23.38 -0.82 5.93
CA LYS A 243 22.65 -2.05 5.52
C LYS A 243 21.14 -1.87 5.63
N ILE A 244 20.65 -1.30 6.74
CA ILE A 244 19.22 -1.02 6.93
C ILE A 244 18.73 -0.05 5.85
N TRP A 245 19.47 1.01 5.59
CA TRP A 245 19.11 1.99 4.55
C TRP A 245 19.02 1.35 3.17
N LYS A 246 20.04 0.56 2.80
CA LYS A 246 20.04 -0.18 1.53
C LYS A 246 18.83 -1.09 1.39
N GLU A 247 18.46 -1.79 2.47
CA GLU A 247 17.24 -2.60 2.47
C GLU A 247 15.98 -1.77 2.27
N TRP A 248 15.90 -0.56 2.80
CA TRP A 248 14.78 0.35 2.57
C TRP A 248 14.74 0.88 1.14
N GLU A 249 15.87 1.20 0.53
CA GLU A 249 15.93 1.59 -0.90
C GLU A 249 15.45 0.45 -1.81
N GLU A 250 15.79 -0.79 -1.49
CA GLU A 250 15.37 -1.96 -2.27
C GLU A 250 13.89 -2.31 -2.06
N LYS A 251 13.42 -2.25 -0.83
CA LYS A 251 12.09 -2.73 -0.40
C LYS A 251 11.06 -1.62 -0.26
N GLY A 252 11.46 -0.41 0.10
CA GLY A 252 10.58 0.69 0.46
C GLY A 252 9.61 1.11 -0.65
N LYS A 253 10.01 0.96 -1.91
CA LYS A 253 9.12 1.21 -3.05
C LYS A 253 7.92 0.26 -3.12
N TYR A 254 7.99 -0.88 -2.44
CA TYR A 254 6.93 -1.89 -2.38
C TYR A 254 6.21 -1.90 -1.03
N ALA A 255 6.73 -1.14 -0.05
CA ALA A 255 6.07 -1.00 1.24
C ALA A 255 4.69 -0.36 1.05
N ILE A 256 3.70 -0.97 1.64
CA ILE A 256 2.30 -0.57 1.53
C ILE A 256 1.82 0.09 2.82
N ASN A 257 0.83 0.96 2.70
CA ASN A 257 0.09 1.44 3.86
C ASN A 257 -0.65 0.27 4.53
N LYS A 258 -0.42 0.08 5.82
CA LYS A 258 -0.99 -1.04 6.60
C LYS A 258 -2.51 -0.99 6.63
N ALA A 259 -3.10 0.19 6.82
CA ALA A 259 -4.55 0.33 6.86
C ALA A 259 -5.20 -0.10 5.54
N HIS A 260 -4.61 0.27 4.41
CA HIS A 260 -5.10 -0.11 3.10
C HIS A 260 -5.14 -1.63 2.92
N VAL A 261 -4.06 -2.34 3.24
CA VAL A 261 -4.04 -3.80 3.07
C VAL A 261 -4.93 -4.53 4.08
N VAL A 262 -5.08 -3.98 5.28
CA VAL A 262 -6.05 -4.50 6.27
C VAL A 262 -7.46 -4.44 5.70
N CYS A 263 -7.87 -3.30 5.12
CA CYS A 263 -9.18 -3.15 4.47
C CYS A 263 -9.37 -4.14 3.30
N LEU A 264 -8.34 -4.28 2.44
CA LEU A 264 -8.41 -5.26 1.33
C LEU A 264 -8.54 -6.70 1.82
N THR A 265 -7.87 -7.06 2.91
CA THR A 265 -7.95 -8.40 3.49
C THR A 265 -9.28 -8.62 4.23
N TRP A 266 -9.86 -7.54 4.77
CA TRP A 266 -11.19 -7.58 5.37
C TRP A 266 -12.28 -7.86 4.35
N LEU A 267 -12.13 -7.40 3.12
CA LEU A 267 -13.07 -7.68 2.03
C LEU A 267 -13.06 -9.14 1.60
N ALA A 268 -11.95 -9.85 1.82
CA ALA A 268 -11.83 -11.28 1.53
C ALA A 268 -12.54 -12.12 2.56
#